data_8259c242a5ee124161e4e4f2777afd2d
#
_entry.id   8259c242a5ee124161e4e4f2777afd2d
#
_cell.length_a   1.000
_cell.length_b   1.000
_cell.length_c   1.000
_cell.angle_alpha   90.00
_cell.angle_beta   90.00
_cell.angle_gamma   90.00
#
_symmetry.space_group_name_H-M   'P 1'
#
loop_
_entity.id
_entity.type
_entity.pdbx_description
1 polymer ?
#
loop_
_entity_poly.entity_id
_entity_poly.type
_entity_poly.pdbx_seq_one_letter_code
_entity_poly.pdbx_strand_id
1 'polypeptide(L)'
;MDFYHFLVFKMESITAGITAFTVFTSAALAEIIRGGLNAVNHGQTEAGLSQGFTHFQVFCLIIFPQAFRKMLPAIISQFVTVIKDTSLLYSVLAIQELFGNSQILMGRYFEPKDVFLLYGIVAGLYFLINMSISQFSRTLAKKWAQAN
;
A
#
# COMPACT_ATOMS: atom_id res chain seq x y z
N MET A 1 25.96 18.61 21.11
CA MET A 1 24.73 18.74 20.28
C MET A 1 24.18 17.35 20.16
N ASP A 2 23.15 17.03 20.98
CA ASP A 2 22.76 15.65 21.23
C ASP A 2 22.06 15.04 20.03
N PHE A 3 22.33 13.76 19.76
CA PHE A 3 21.76 12.97 18.67
C PHE A 3 20.21 13.07 18.62
N TYR A 4 19.57 13.21 19.79
CA TYR A 4 18.14 13.47 19.93
C TYR A 4 17.71 14.82 19.35
N HIS A 5 18.49 15.88 19.52
CA HIS A 5 18.23 17.20 18.92
C HIS A 5 18.36 17.17 17.40
N PHE A 6 19.27 16.36 16.87
CA PHE A 6 19.44 16.19 15.43
C PHE A 6 18.25 15.44 14.80
N LEU A 7 17.76 14.37 15.45
CA LEU A 7 16.63 13.57 14.95
C LEU A 7 15.28 14.30 15.07
N VAL A 8 15.06 15.02 16.13
CA VAL A 8 13.74 15.62 16.44
C VAL A 8 13.56 16.99 15.79
N PHE A 9 14.63 17.78 15.64
CA PHE A 9 14.53 19.20 15.24
C PHE A 9 14.95 19.52 13.79
N LYS A 10 15.49 18.59 13.04
CA LYS A 10 15.94 18.87 11.66
C LYS A 10 15.19 18.11 10.56
N MET A 11 14.25 17.24 10.89
CA MET A 11 13.40 16.66 9.86
C MET A 11 12.24 17.63 9.58
N GLU A 12 12.19 18.19 8.37
CA GLU A 12 10.99 18.87 7.90
C GLU A 12 9.78 17.93 8.01
N SER A 13 8.61 18.45 8.31
CA SER A 13 7.38 17.65 8.52
C SER A 13 7.12 16.66 7.38
N ILE A 14 7.43 17.06 6.15
CA ILE A 14 7.31 16.19 4.96
C ILE A 14 8.25 14.99 5.06
N THR A 15 9.52 15.21 5.39
CA THR A 15 10.51 14.13 5.50
C THR A 15 10.16 13.16 6.62
N ALA A 16 9.74 13.68 7.77
CA ALA A 16 9.27 12.87 8.90
C ALA A 16 8.04 12.03 8.52
N GLY A 17 7.08 12.64 7.83
CA GLY A 17 5.88 11.95 7.35
C GLY A 17 6.18 10.84 6.36
N ILE A 18 7.00 11.14 5.34
CA ILE A 18 7.40 10.14 4.35
C ILE A 18 8.17 8.99 5.01
N THR A 19 9.09 9.29 5.92
CA THR A 19 9.88 8.25 6.61
C THR A 19 8.99 7.35 7.46
N ALA A 20 8.14 7.91 8.30
CA ALA A 20 7.21 7.15 9.15
C ALA A 20 6.26 6.30 8.29
N PHE A 21 5.71 6.88 7.24
CA PHE A 21 4.78 6.21 6.33
C PHE A 21 5.46 5.08 5.54
N THR A 22 6.72 5.29 5.13
CA THR A 22 7.52 4.26 4.44
C THR A 22 7.79 3.08 5.36
N VAL A 23 8.20 3.32 6.61
CA VAL A 23 8.44 2.25 7.60
C VAL A 23 7.16 1.46 7.87
N PHE A 24 6.04 2.14 8.09
CA PHE A 24 4.75 1.50 8.33
C PHE A 24 4.31 0.64 7.12
N THR A 25 4.38 1.20 5.92
CA THR A 25 3.99 0.50 4.69
C THR A 25 4.91 -0.68 4.39
N SER A 26 6.22 -0.54 4.67
CA SER A 26 7.19 -1.62 4.49
C SER A 26 6.89 -2.82 5.38
N ALA A 27 6.48 -2.58 6.64
CA ALA A 27 6.07 -3.65 7.55
C ALA A 27 4.84 -4.41 7.03
N ALA A 28 3.83 -3.70 6.54
CA ALA A 28 2.64 -4.30 5.94
C ALA A 28 2.97 -5.12 4.68
N LEU A 29 3.84 -4.59 3.80
CA LEU A 29 4.29 -5.30 2.60
C LEU A 29 5.09 -6.54 2.95
N ALA A 30 5.96 -6.48 3.96
CA ALA A 30 6.73 -7.63 4.43
C ALA A 30 5.82 -8.78 4.88
N GLU A 31 4.73 -8.48 5.60
CA GLU A 31 3.74 -9.49 5.99
C GLU A 31 2.99 -10.09 4.79
N ILE A 32 2.66 -9.29 3.79
CA ILE A 32 2.02 -9.78 2.55
C ILE A 32 2.97 -10.73 1.81
N ILE A 33 4.24 -10.37 1.70
CA ILE A 33 5.26 -11.20 1.03
C ILE A 33 5.46 -12.51 1.81
N ARG A 34 5.60 -12.43 3.14
CA ARG A 34 5.74 -13.59 4.00
C ARG A 34 4.54 -14.53 3.88
N GLY A 35 3.32 -13.99 3.90
CA GLY A 35 2.09 -14.75 3.71
C GLY A 35 2.01 -15.41 2.34
N GLY A 36 2.42 -14.72 1.27
CA GLY A 36 2.45 -15.26 -0.08
C GLY A 36 3.44 -16.40 -0.28
N LEU A 37 4.62 -16.30 0.33
CA LEU A 37 5.63 -17.37 0.32
C LEU A 37 5.13 -18.59 1.10
N ASN A 38 4.58 -18.39 2.29
CA ASN A 38 4.05 -19.48 3.13
C ASN A 38 2.80 -20.15 2.53
N ALA A 39 2.11 -19.48 1.60
CA ALA A 39 0.95 -20.06 0.92
C ALA A 39 1.32 -21.09 -0.15
N VAL A 40 2.61 -21.22 -0.52
CA VAL A 40 3.06 -22.26 -1.45
C VAL A 40 3.23 -23.58 -0.68
N ASN A 41 2.70 -24.66 -1.25
CA ASN A 41 2.75 -25.97 -0.59
C ASN A 41 4.20 -26.44 -0.44
N HIS A 42 4.55 -26.90 0.75
CA HIS A 42 5.89 -27.37 1.10
C HIS A 42 6.37 -28.52 0.21
N GLY A 43 5.45 -29.35 -0.26
CA GLY A 43 5.74 -30.43 -1.21
C GLY A 43 6.33 -29.98 -2.54
N GLN A 44 6.14 -28.71 -2.93
CA GLN A 44 6.79 -28.13 -4.12
C GLN A 44 8.32 -28.00 -3.91
N THR A 45 8.72 -27.66 -2.70
CA THR A 45 10.15 -27.60 -2.32
C THR A 45 10.78 -28.99 -2.33
N GLU A 46 10.10 -29.96 -1.71
CA GLU A 46 10.58 -31.35 -1.65
C GLU A 46 10.66 -31.99 -3.03
N ALA A 47 9.65 -31.78 -3.87
CA ALA A 47 9.66 -32.27 -5.24
C ALA A 47 10.79 -31.67 -6.08
N GLY A 48 11.05 -30.37 -5.95
CA GLY A 48 12.14 -29.71 -6.65
C GLY A 48 13.52 -30.25 -6.21
N LEU A 49 13.72 -30.40 -4.92
CA LEU A 49 14.97 -30.97 -4.37
C LEU A 49 15.18 -32.43 -4.82
N SER A 50 14.12 -33.22 -4.87
CA SER A 50 14.16 -34.63 -5.33
C SER A 50 14.54 -34.74 -6.82
N GLN A 51 14.29 -33.69 -7.63
CA GLN A 51 14.70 -33.59 -9.02
C GLN A 51 16.13 -33.10 -9.19
N GLY A 52 16.87 -32.85 -8.10
CA GLY A 52 18.26 -32.41 -8.13
C GLY A 52 18.46 -30.91 -8.23
N PHE A 53 17.38 -30.09 -8.12
CA PHE A 53 17.53 -28.64 -8.04
C PHE A 53 18.15 -28.22 -6.71
N THR A 54 18.97 -27.18 -6.73
CA THR A 54 19.46 -26.54 -5.50
C THR A 54 18.33 -25.74 -4.84
N HIS A 55 18.43 -25.45 -3.53
CA HIS A 55 17.46 -24.63 -2.81
C HIS A 55 17.19 -23.27 -3.49
N PHE A 56 18.23 -22.63 -4.02
CA PHE A 56 18.11 -21.36 -4.74
C PHE A 56 17.32 -21.52 -6.06
N GLN A 57 17.59 -22.59 -6.80
CA GLN A 57 16.86 -22.90 -8.04
C GLN A 57 15.39 -23.22 -7.76
N VAL A 58 15.11 -24.02 -6.72
CA VAL A 58 13.74 -24.31 -6.27
C VAL A 58 13.02 -23.00 -5.90
N PHE A 59 13.67 -22.12 -5.14
CA PHE A 59 13.08 -20.84 -4.77
C PHE A 59 12.77 -19.99 -6.01
N CYS A 60 13.74 -19.77 -6.88
CA CYS A 60 13.58 -18.85 -8.02
C CYS A 60 12.66 -19.40 -9.13
N LEU A 61 12.70 -20.71 -9.40
CA LEU A 61 12.02 -21.29 -10.54
C LEU A 61 10.65 -21.88 -10.18
N ILE A 62 10.44 -22.31 -8.93
CA ILE A 62 9.23 -23.00 -8.51
C ILE A 62 8.44 -22.16 -7.51
N ILE A 63 9.05 -21.77 -6.39
CA ILE A 63 8.33 -21.15 -5.27
C ILE A 63 7.96 -19.70 -5.57
N PHE A 64 8.94 -18.89 -5.97
CA PHE A 64 8.75 -17.45 -6.16
C PHE A 64 7.67 -17.10 -7.20
N PRO A 65 7.63 -17.71 -8.40
CA PRO A 65 6.58 -17.42 -9.38
C PRO A 65 5.17 -17.73 -8.88
N GLN A 66 5.02 -18.84 -8.13
CA GLN A 66 3.75 -19.22 -7.53
C GLN A 66 3.35 -18.29 -6.39
N ALA A 67 4.28 -18.00 -5.49
CA ALA A 67 4.07 -17.06 -4.38
C ALA A 67 3.71 -15.66 -4.89
N PHE A 68 4.43 -15.15 -5.89
CA PHE A 68 4.20 -13.84 -6.48
C PHE A 68 2.77 -13.68 -6.99
N ARG A 69 2.26 -14.68 -7.72
CA ARG A 69 0.87 -14.66 -8.19
C ARG A 69 -0.15 -14.61 -7.04
N LYS A 70 0.12 -15.30 -5.94
CA LYS A 70 -0.76 -15.32 -4.77
C LYS A 70 -0.73 -14.01 -3.98
N MET A 71 0.42 -13.36 -3.87
CA MET A 71 0.57 -12.11 -3.10
C MET A 71 0.17 -10.87 -3.89
N LEU A 72 0.17 -10.90 -5.22
CA LEU A 72 -0.06 -9.71 -6.04
C LEU A 72 -1.41 -9.01 -5.77
N PRO A 73 -2.56 -9.71 -5.63
CA PRO A 73 -3.82 -9.06 -5.29
C PRO A 73 -3.77 -8.32 -3.95
N ALA A 74 -3.06 -8.89 -2.96
CA ALA A 74 -2.88 -8.26 -1.65
C ALA A 74 -1.97 -7.03 -1.74
N ILE A 75 -0.89 -7.08 -2.52
CA ILE A 75 -0.02 -5.93 -2.79
C ILE A 75 -0.80 -4.79 -3.42
N ILE A 76 -1.63 -5.07 -4.44
CA ILE A 76 -2.44 -4.04 -5.09
C ILE A 76 -3.48 -3.47 -4.10
N SER A 77 -4.08 -4.29 -3.25
CA SER A 77 -4.98 -3.82 -2.20
C SER A 77 -4.26 -2.93 -1.18
N GLN A 78 -3.00 -3.22 -0.87
CA GLN A 78 -2.18 -2.37 -0.02
C GLN A 78 -1.94 -0.99 -0.64
N PHE A 79 -1.74 -0.88 -1.95
CA PHE A 79 -1.66 0.43 -2.62
C PHE A 79 -2.94 1.26 -2.47
N VAL A 80 -4.11 0.62 -2.54
CA VAL A 80 -5.40 1.30 -2.27
C VAL A 80 -5.45 1.84 -0.83
N THR A 81 -4.96 1.05 0.13
CA THR A 81 -4.88 1.47 1.54
C THR A 81 -3.93 2.64 1.70
N VAL A 82 -2.74 2.58 1.12
CA VAL A 82 -1.75 3.67 1.14
C VAL A 82 -2.34 4.98 0.62
N ILE A 83 -3.07 4.97 -0.49
CA ILE A 83 -3.72 6.16 -1.05
C ILE A 83 -4.71 6.79 -0.05
N LYS A 84 -5.47 5.96 0.67
CA LYS A 84 -6.40 6.46 1.71
C LYS A 84 -5.65 7.00 2.94
N ASP A 85 -4.61 6.30 3.35
CA ASP A 85 -3.85 6.63 4.55
C ASP A 85 -3.01 7.90 4.37
N THR A 86 -2.72 8.35 3.13
CA THR A 86 -2.09 9.66 2.91
C THR A 86 -2.89 10.81 3.50
N SER A 87 -4.22 10.70 3.60
CA SER A 87 -5.07 11.72 4.23
C SER A 87 -4.78 11.92 5.72
N LEU A 88 -4.21 10.90 6.40
CA LEU A 88 -3.78 10.99 7.80
C LEU A 88 -2.58 11.92 7.97
N LEU A 89 -1.75 12.09 6.94
CA LEU A 89 -0.58 12.97 6.97
C LEU A 89 -0.97 14.45 7.19
N TYR A 90 -2.13 14.87 6.66
CA TYR A 90 -2.65 16.20 6.96
C TYR A 90 -3.03 16.32 8.45
N SER A 91 -3.75 15.36 9.00
CA SER A 91 -4.25 15.42 10.36
C SER A 91 -3.14 15.40 11.41
N VAL A 92 -2.02 14.72 11.11
CA VAL A 92 -0.90 14.53 12.08
C VAL A 92 0.22 15.55 11.86
N LEU A 93 0.55 15.86 10.59
CA LEU A 93 1.73 16.63 10.21
C LEU A 93 1.40 17.88 9.41
N ALA A 94 0.12 18.21 9.21
CA ALA A 94 -0.38 19.33 8.39
C ALA A 94 0.17 19.33 6.95
N ILE A 95 0.50 18.15 6.39
CA ILE A 95 0.98 18.02 5.01
C ILE A 95 -0.19 18.21 4.06
N GLN A 96 -0.05 19.17 3.14
CA GLN A 96 -1.08 19.54 2.17
C GLN A 96 -1.10 18.54 1.00
N GLU A 97 -1.78 17.41 1.20
CA GLU A 97 -2.16 16.48 0.14
C GLU A 97 -3.61 16.76 -0.33
N LEU A 98 -4.25 15.83 -1.04
CA LEU A 98 -5.61 16.05 -1.58
C LEU A 98 -6.63 16.43 -0.48
N PHE A 99 -6.65 15.70 0.64
CA PHE A 99 -7.56 15.98 1.75
C PHE A 99 -7.18 17.27 2.47
N GLY A 100 -5.90 17.51 2.73
CA GLY A 100 -5.41 18.72 3.38
C GLY A 100 -5.72 19.99 2.58
N ASN A 101 -5.48 19.97 1.27
CA ASN A 101 -5.86 21.09 0.40
C ASN A 101 -7.37 21.32 0.37
N SER A 102 -8.17 20.24 0.40
CA SER A 102 -9.63 20.37 0.46
C SER A 102 -10.09 21.03 1.77
N GLN A 103 -9.47 20.71 2.90
CA GLN A 103 -9.78 21.34 4.20
C GLN A 103 -9.47 22.85 4.19
N ILE A 104 -8.33 23.25 3.61
CA ILE A 104 -7.99 24.68 3.44
C ILE A 104 -9.01 25.39 2.54
N LEU A 105 -9.43 24.74 1.46
CA LEU A 105 -10.43 25.29 0.56
C LEU A 105 -11.77 25.43 1.26
N MET A 106 -12.22 24.41 2.01
CA MET A 106 -13.47 24.44 2.77
C MET A 106 -13.49 25.55 3.82
N GLY A 107 -12.35 25.87 4.43
CA GLY A 107 -12.24 26.97 5.39
C GLY A 107 -12.47 28.36 4.79
N ARG A 108 -12.53 28.49 3.46
CA ARG A 108 -12.85 29.75 2.76
C ARG A 108 -14.35 29.93 2.47
N TYR A 109 -15.15 28.88 2.64
CA TYR A 109 -16.59 28.92 2.39
C TYR A 109 -17.33 28.93 3.72
N PHE A 110 -18.31 29.84 3.84
CA PHE A 110 -19.12 30.02 5.04
C PHE A 110 -20.50 29.36 4.92
N GLU A 111 -20.93 29.07 3.69
CA GLU A 111 -22.21 28.42 3.44
C GLU A 111 -22.11 26.89 3.63
N PRO A 112 -22.94 26.29 4.50
CA PRO A 112 -22.90 24.85 4.75
C PRO A 112 -23.08 24.01 3.48
N LYS A 113 -23.92 24.45 2.53
CA LYS A 113 -24.16 23.75 1.26
C LYS A 113 -22.89 23.60 0.43
N ASP A 114 -22.03 24.63 0.38
CA ASP A 114 -20.80 24.64 -0.41
C ASP A 114 -19.75 23.72 0.23
N VAL A 115 -19.69 23.72 1.56
CA VAL A 115 -18.83 22.80 2.32
C VAL A 115 -19.24 21.34 2.08
N PHE A 116 -20.55 21.03 2.15
CA PHE A 116 -21.04 19.68 1.85
C PHE A 116 -20.80 19.27 0.40
N LEU A 117 -20.95 20.20 -0.55
CA LEU A 117 -20.64 19.93 -1.95
C LEU A 117 -19.15 19.58 -2.15
N LEU A 118 -18.25 20.34 -1.53
CA LEU A 118 -16.81 20.07 -1.59
C LEU A 118 -16.45 18.72 -0.96
N TYR A 119 -17.03 18.37 0.20
CA TYR A 119 -16.86 17.03 0.77
C TYR A 119 -17.35 15.94 -0.19
N GLY A 120 -18.50 16.15 -0.84
CA GLY A 120 -19.03 15.23 -1.85
C GLY A 120 -18.08 15.03 -3.03
N ILE A 121 -17.49 16.12 -3.54
CA ILE A 121 -16.51 16.07 -4.64
C ILE A 121 -15.24 15.29 -4.20
N VAL A 122 -14.68 15.61 -3.03
CA VAL A 122 -13.48 14.93 -2.52
C VAL A 122 -13.75 13.46 -2.27
N ALA A 123 -14.88 13.12 -1.64
CA ALA A 123 -15.30 11.74 -1.44
C ALA A 123 -15.48 10.99 -2.76
N GLY A 124 -16.07 11.65 -3.77
CA GLY A 124 -16.22 11.12 -5.13
C GLY A 124 -14.87 10.83 -5.80
N LEU A 125 -13.90 11.73 -5.68
CA LEU A 125 -12.55 11.53 -6.21
C LEU A 125 -11.86 10.33 -5.55
N TYR A 126 -11.86 10.25 -4.22
CA TYR A 126 -11.32 9.09 -3.50
C TYR A 126 -12.03 7.79 -3.90
N PHE A 127 -13.36 7.85 -4.02
CA PHE A 127 -14.14 6.68 -4.44
C PHE A 127 -13.75 6.21 -5.85
N LEU A 128 -13.68 7.11 -6.83
CA LEU A 128 -13.31 6.79 -8.21
C LEU A 128 -11.90 6.20 -8.30
N ILE A 129 -10.91 6.81 -7.64
CA ILE A 129 -9.54 6.33 -7.63
C ILE A 129 -9.49 4.93 -7.01
N ASN A 130 -10.04 4.76 -5.82
CA ASN A 130 -10.00 3.48 -5.10
C ASN A 130 -10.79 2.38 -5.84
N MET A 131 -11.93 2.71 -6.42
CA MET A 131 -12.74 1.77 -7.18
C MET A 131 -12.02 1.31 -8.45
N SER A 132 -11.37 2.23 -9.17
CA SER A 132 -10.62 1.91 -10.39
C SER A 132 -9.47 0.94 -10.09
N ILE A 133 -8.67 1.22 -9.07
CA ILE A 133 -7.54 0.36 -8.68
C ILE A 133 -8.06 -0.99 -8.15
N SER A 134 -9.13 -0.98 -7.34
CA SER A 134 -9.72 -2.21 -6.80
C SER A 134 -10.30 -3.11 -7.89
N GLN A 135 -10.96 -2.55 -8.90
CA GLN A 135 -11.46 -3.33 -10.04
C GLN A 135 -10.33 -3.92 -10.87
N PHE A 136 -9.27 -3.13 -11.12
CA PHE A 136 -8.07 -3.63 -11.79
C PHE A 136 -7.45 -4.81 -11.03
N SER A 137 -7.30 -4.70 -9.71
CA SER A 137 -6.82 -5.76 -8.82
C SER A 137 -7.65 -7.04 -8.95
N ARG A 138 -8.97 -6.92 -8.84
CA ARG A 138 -9.89 -8.07 -8.95
C ARG A 138 -9.83 -8.75 -10.32
N THR A 139 -9.73 -7.97 -11.39
CA THR A 139 -9.63 -8.50 -12.75
C THR A 139 -8.32 -9.27 -12.94
N LEU A 140 -7.22 -8.74 -12.41
CA LEU A 140 -5.92 -9.39 -12.47
C LEU A 140 -5.90 -10.69 -11.67
N ALA A 141 -6.45 -10.66 -10.45
CA ALA A 141 -6.57 -11.85 -9.59
C ALA A 141 -7.40 -12.95 -10.26
N LYS A 142 -8.53 -12.60 -10.90
CA LYS A 142 -9.37 -13.57 -11.62
C LYS A 142 -8.64 -14.20 -12.80
N LYS A 143 -7.95 -13.40 -13.64
CA LYS A 143 -7.18 -13.93 -14.78
C LYS A 143 -6.12 -14.93 -14.34
N TRP A 144 -5.48 -14.70 -13.21
CA TRP A 144 -4.41 -15.58 -12.72
C TRP A 144 -4.93 -16.81 -11.97
N ALA A 145 -6.10 -16.72 -11.37
CA ALA A 145 -6.77 -17.89 -10.79
C ALA A 145 -7.27 -18.87 -11.86
N GLN A 146 -7.60 -18.40 -13.07
CA GLN A 146 -8.05 -19.22 -14.19
C GLN A 146 -6.90 -19.82 -15.01
N ALA A 147 -5.67 -19.36 -14.83
CA ALA A 147 -4.49 -19.83 -15.57
C ALA A 147 -3.78 -21.02 -14.88
N ASN A 148 -4.38 -21.57 -13.80
CA ASN A 148 -4.02 -22.81 -13.12
C ASN A 148 -5.14 -23.81 -13.28
#